data_ed8fdef616ded47157494db8a16ece95
#
_entry.id   ed8fdef616ded47157494db8a16ece95
#
_cell.length_a   1.000
_cell.length_b   1.000
_cell.length_c   1.000
_cell.angle_alpha   90.00
_cell.angle_beta   90.00
_cell.angle_gamma   90.00
#
_symmetry.space_group_name_H-M   'P 1'
#
loop_
_entity.id
_entity.type
_entity.pdbx_description
1 polymer ?
#
loop_
_entity_poly.entity_id
_entity_poly.type
_entity_poly.pdbx_seq_one_letter_code
_entity_poly.pdbx_strand_id
1 'polypeptide(L)'
;MSDDDVTLSGKRKDKLIDSKQKWAADGRLLTGKTAAPGERLPPGQRQVENWPVLDLGIQPEIPLHGWRLFVDGAVEAPATFKWAEFTDLPKVELTSDIHCVTAWSRYDNKWEGVSSRTLLERVRPKPEAQHVIFHSYDTYITNVPLADFAGEDVLLAWSWNGEPISREHGGPLRVVLPKLYFWKSAKWIKRIEFSALDKPGFWEVRGYHNYGDPWLEQRYDEEM
;
A
#
# COMPACT_ATOMS: atom_id res chain seq x y z
N MET A 1 -10.02 -26.08 -13.97
CA MET A 1 -8.66 -25.92 -13.41
C MET A 1 -8.37 -27.18 -12.65
N SER A 2 -7.31 -27.92 -13.02
CA SER A 2 -6.92 -29.16 -12.34
C SER A 2 -6.24 -28.84 -11.00
N ASP A 3 -6.30 -29.77 -10.04
CA ASP A 3 -5.61 -29.62 -8.74
C ASP A 3 -4.11 -29.37 -8.89
N ASP A 4 -3.50 -29.84 -9.98
CA ASP A 4 -2.08 -29.58 -10.33
C ASP A 4 -1.81 -28.11 -10.66
N ASP A 5 -2.74 -27.41 -11.28
CA ASP A 5 -2.59 -25.99 -11.66
C ASP A 5 -2.65 -25.06 -10.42
N VAL A 6 -3.48 -25.42 -9.44
CA VAL A 6 -3.57 -24.73 -8.15
C VAL A 6 -2.29 -24.94 -7.32
N THR A 7 -1.73 -26.16 -7.35
CA THR A 7 -0.50 -26.51 -6.61
C THR A 7 0.74 -25.86 -7.20
N LEU A 8 0.83 -25.76 -8.54
CA LEU A 8 1.91 -25.06 -9.23
C LEU A 8 1.85 -23.54 -9.01
N SER A 9 0.65 -22.97 -8.96
CA SER A 9 0.43 -21.55 -8.63
C SER A 9 0.85 -21.24 -7.18
N GLY A 10 0.52 -22.11 -6.22
CA GLY A 10 0.95 -21.99 -4.82
C GLY A 10 2.46 -22.02 -4.68
N LYS A 11 3.13 -23.02 -5.24
CA LYS A 11 4.61 -23.15 -5.20
C LYS A 11 5.34 -21.97 -5.87
N ARG A 12 4.77 -21.37 -6.91
CA ARG A 12 5.30 -20.15 -7.54
C ARG A 12 5.18 -18.94 -6.61
N LYS A 13 4.04 -18.82 -5.94
CA LYS A 13 3.77 -17.74 -4.97
C LYS A 13 4.71 -17.83 -3.78
N ASP A 14 4.93 -19.03 -3.22
CA ASP A 14 5.85 -19.26 -2.10
C ASP A 14 7.29 -18.87 -2.46
N LYS A 15 7.79 -19.29 -3.63
CA LYS A 15 9.13 -18.88 -4.13
C LYS A 15 9.28 -17.38 -4.29
N LEU A 16 8.20 -16.67 -4.70
CA LEU A 16 8.22 -15.22 -4.82
C LEU A 16 8.24 -14.54 -3.44
N ILE A 17 7.52 -15.09 -2.47
CA ILE A 17 7.53 -14.62 -1.08
C ILE A 17 8.94 -14.77 -0.51
N ASP A 18 9.53 -15.98 -0.58
CA ASP A 18 10.89 -16.27 -0.08
C ASP A 18 11.93 -15.35 -0.74
N SER A 19 11.83 -15.16 -2.06
CA SER A 19 12.74 -14.26 -2.78
C SER A 19 12.62 -12.82 -2.30
N LYS A 20 11.41 -12.32 -2.04
CA LYS A 20 11.19 -10.95 -1.58
C LYS A 20 11.62 -10.73 -0.14
N GLN A 21 11.39 -11.71 0.73
CA GLN A 21 11.90 -11.68 2.09
C GLN A 21 13.43 -11.66 2.08
N LYS A 22 14.07 -12.51 1.25
CA LYS A 22 15.52 -12.52 1.08
C LYS A 22 16.06 -11.20 0.51
N TRP A 23 15.40 -10.62 -0.49
CA TRP A 23 15.80 -9.32 -1.04
C TRP A 23 15.66 -8.20 -0.03
N ALA A 24 14.61 -8.23 0.80
CA ALA A 24 14.42 -7.27 1.87
C ALA A 24 15.52 -7.41 2.94
N ALA A 25 15.87 -8.65 3.34
CA ALA A 25 16.93 -8.93 4.30
C ALA A 25 18.32 -8.58 3.76
N ASP A 26 18.62 -8.93 2.50
CA ASP A 26 19.93 -8.72 1.89
C ASP A 26 20.13 -7.30 1.32
N GLY A 27 19.08 -6.49 1.24
CA GLY A 27 19.11 -5.17 0.60
C GLY A 27 19.50 -5.21 -0.89
N ARG A 28 19.24 -6.30 -1.61
CA ARG A 28 19.84 -6.63 -2.92
C ARG A 28 19.18 -6.03 -4.16
N LEU A 29 18.07 -5.33 -4.07
CA LEU A 29 17.48 -4.64 -5.25
C LEU A 29 18.18 -3.32 -5.59
N LEU A 30 19.52 -3.29 -5.50
CA LEU A 30 20.26 -2.04 -5.35
C LEU A 30 21.06 -1.69 -6.61
N THR A 31 20.40 -1.02 -7.52
CA THR A 31 21.04 -0.29 -8.63
C THR A 31 21.08 1.25 -8.40
N GLY A 32 20.86 1.71 -7.20
CA GLY A 32 20.87 3.13 -6.87
C GLY A 32 22.22 3.62 -6.29
N LYS A 33 22.50 4.91 -6.41
CA LYS A 33 23.62 5.56 -5.71
C LYS A 33 23.34 5.55 -4.21
N THR A 34 24.32 5.13 -3.40
CA THR A 34 24.28 5.32 -1.96
C THR A 34 24.35 6.82 -1.69
N ALA A 35 23.28 7.40 -1.17
CA ALA A 35 23.35 8.74 -0.59
C ALA A 35 23.72 8.62 0.88
N ALA A 36 24.48 9.58 1.41
CA ALA A 36 24.66 9.69 2.85
C ALA A 36 23.29 9.87 3.52
N PRO A 37 23.06 9.26 4.71
CA PRO A 37 21.85 9.50 5.46
C PRO A 37 21.64 11.01 5.63
N GLY A 38 20.49 11.51 5.26
CA GLY A 38 20.10 12.91 5.34
C GLY A 38 18.65 13.00 5.81
N GLU A 39 18.17 14.20 6.03
CA GLU A 39 16.80 14.46 6.52
C GLU A 39 15.69 13.83 5.66
N ARG A 40 16.00 13.43 4.44
CA ARG A 40 15.06 12.92 3.44
C ARG A 40 15.25 11.44 3.09
N LEU A 41 16.35 10.81 3.54
CA LEU A 41 16.66 9.42 3.27
C LEU A 41 16.72 8.64 4.58
N PRO A 42 15.76 7.75 4.86
CA PRO A 42 15.80 6.92 6.06
C PRO A 42 17.06 6.03 6.13
N PRO A 43 17.48 5.58 7.32
CA PRO A 43 18.60 4.67 7.48
C PRO A 43 18.46 3.42 6.63
N GLY A 44 19.59 2.89 6.11
CA GLY A 44 19.61 1.69 5.29
C GLY A 44 18.94 1.78 3.91
N GLN A 45 18.47 2.98 3.50
CA GLN A 45 17.85 3.20 2.20
C GLN A 45 18.85 3.70 1.15
N ARG A 46 18.51 3.49 -0.13
CA ARG A 46 19.21 4.05 -1.30
C ARG A 46 18.21 4.75 -2.21
N GLN A 47 18.57 5.93 -2.69
CA GLN A 47 17.75 6.65 -3.66
C GLN A 47 17.81 5.96 -5.03
N VAL A 48 16.64 5.80 -5.66
CA VAL A 48 16.48 5.28 -7.02
C VAL A 48 15.68 6.26 -7.88
N GLU A 49 15.95 6.28 -9.18
CA GLU A 49 15.21 7.10 -10.15
C GLU A 49 13.99 6.37 -10.72
N ASN A 50 14.11 5.06 -10.96
CA ASN A 50 13.03 4.22 -11.41
C ASN A 50 12.11 3.84 -10.24
N TRP A 51 10.89 3.41 -10.57
CA TRP A 51 9.98 2.83 -9.59
C TRP A 51 9.96 1.29 -9.77
N PRO A 52 10.65 0.54 -8.88
CA PRO A 52 10.67 -0.92 -8.99
C PRO A 52 9.27 -1.53 -8.80
N VAL A 53 8.94 -2.51 -9.63
CA VAL A 53 7.68 -3.26 -9.52
C VAL A 53 7.87 -4.41 -8.54
N LEU A 54 7.06 -4.42 -7.48
CA LEU A 54 7.03 -5.47 -6.49
C LEU A 54 5.58 -5.96 -6.32
N ASP A 55 5.33 -7.21 -6.69
CA ASP A 55 4.06 -7.90 -6.53
C ASP A 55 4.27 -9.37 -6.19
N LEU A 56 3.20 -10.12 -5.98
CA LEU A 56 3.22 -11.55 -5.70
C LEU A 56 2.98 -12.41 -6.95
N GLY A 57 3.28 -11.85 -8.14
CA GLY A 57 3.14 -12.51 -9.43
C GLY A 57 1.72 -12.47 -10.01
N ILE A 58 0.78 -11.82 -9.32
CA ILE A 58 -0.60 -11.62 -9.78
C ILE A 58 -0.83 -10.12 -9.89
N GLN A 59 -1.15 -9.67 -11.10
CA GLN A 59 -1.56 -8.29 -11.35
C GLN A 59 -3.00 -8.34 -11.89
N PRO A 60 -4.01 -8.05 -11.04
CA PRO A 60 -5.40 -8.18 -11.45
C PRO A 60 -5.75 -7.24 -12.60
N GLU A 61 -6.51 -7.73 -13.55
CA GLU A 61 -7.13 -6.90 -14.56
C GLU A 61 -8.48 -6.39 -14.03
N ILE A 62 -8.60 -5.08 -13.87
CA ILE A 62 -9.75 -4.45 -13.21
C ILE A 62 -10.37 -3.43 -14.16
N PRO A 63 -11.34 -3.84 -14.99
CA PRO A 63 -12.06 -2.91 -15.87
C PRO A 63 -12.82 -1.87 -15.05
N LEU A 64 -12.70 -0.58 -15.41
CA LEU A 64 -13.29 0.54 -14.66
C LEU A 64 -14.81 0.42 -14.50
N HIS A 65 -15.52 -0.13 -15.50
CA HIS A 65 -16.97 -0.36 -15.40
C HIS A 65 -17.36 -1.35 -14.30
N GLY A 66 -16.46 -2.31 -13.99
CA GLY A 66 -16.62 -3.32 -12.93
C GLY A 66 -16.00 -2.92 -11.60
N TRP A 67 -15.18 -1.86 -11.57
CA TRP A 67 -14.48 -1.45 -10.37
C TRP A 67 -15.44 -0.96 -9.27
N ARG A 68 -15.18 -1.35 -8.04
CA ARG A 68 -15.91 -0.91 -6.85
C ARG A 68 -14.95 -0.72 -5.70
N LEU A 69 -15.18 0.33 -4.91
CA LEU A 69 -14.55 0.52 -3.61
C LEU A 69 -15.61 0.39 -2.53
N PHE A 70 -15.46 -0.58 -1.65
CA PHE A 70 -16.29 -0.76 -0.46
C PHE A 70 -15.60 -0.07 0.72
N VAL A 71 -16.36 0.71 1.50
CA VAL A 71 -15.88 1.35 2.72
C VAL A 71 -16.86 1.04 3.82
N ASP A 72 -16.46 0.26 4.81
CA ASP A 72 -17.35 -0.30 5.83
C ASP A 72 -16.63 -0.59 7.16
N GLY A 73 -17.25 -1.41 8.02
CA GLY A 73 -16.77 -1.72 9.37
C GLY A 73 -17.28 -0.73 10.41
N ALA A 74 -16.41 -0.28 11.30
CA ALA A 74 -16.73 0.66 12.38
C ALA A 74 -16.88 2.10 11.85
N VAL A 75 -17.88 2.34 11.01
CA VAL A 75 -18.26 3.64 10.44
C VAL A 75 -19.76 3.89 10.64
N GLU A 76 -20.17 5.18 10.67
CA GLU A 76 -21.58 5.55 10.75
C GLU A 76 -22.30 5.43 9.40
N ALA A 77 -21.60 5.77 8.31
CA ALA A 77 -22.13 5.81 6.96
C ALA A 77 -21.29 4.94 5.99
N PRO A 78 -21.48 3.60 5.99
CA PRO A 78 -20.83 2.74 5.01
C PRO A 78 -21.13 3.21 3.59
N ALA A 79 -20.14 3.11 2.71
CA ALA A 79 -20.26 3.59 1.33
C ALA A 79 -19.72 2.54 0.34
N THR A 80 -20.28 2.57 -0.86
CA THR A 80 -19.76 1.84 -2.01
C THR A 80 -19.68 2.81 -3.17
N PHE A 81 -18.49 2.91 -3.77
CA PHE A 81 -18.26 3.80 -4.90
C PHE A 81 -18.07 3.00 -6.18
N LYS A 82 -18.70 3.42 -7.25
CA LYS A 82 -18.28 3.13 -8.63
C LYS A 82 -17.12 4.05 -9.00
N TRP A 83 -16.39 3.73 -10.07
CA TRP A 83 -15.26 4.53 -10.50
C TRP A 83 -15.61 6.00 -10.71
N ALA A 84 -16.65 6.28 -11.49
CA ALA A 84 -17.07 7.66 -11.77
C ALA A 84 -17.48 8.42 -10.51
N GLU A 85 -18.18 7.76 -9.58
CA GLU A 85 -18.60 8.36 -8.31
C GLU A 85 -17.40 8.68 -7.41
N PHE A 86 -16.38 7.82 -7.43
CA PHE A 86 -15.15 8.02 -6.66
C PHE A 86 -14.29 9.16 -7.23
N THR A 87 -14.13 9.22 -8.55
CA THR A 87 -13.33 10.25 -9.21
C THR A 87 -14.02 11.62 -9.29
N ASP A 88 -15.32 11.69 -8.98
CA ASP A 88 -16.08 12.95 -8.81
C ASP A 88 -15.90 13.59 -7.42
N LEU A 89 -15.30 12.87 -6.46
CA LEU A 89 -14.94 13.43 -5.16
C LEU A 89 -13.85 14.51 -5.32
N PRO A 90 -13.75 15.45 -4.35
CA PRO A 90 -12.71 16.47 -4.38
C PRO A 90 -11.32 15.84 -4.54
N LYS A 91 -10.66 16.12 -5.65
CA LYS A 91 -9.33 15.63 -5.94
C LYS A 91 -8.26 16.56 -5.38
N VAL A 92 -7.15 15.99 -4.99
CA VAL A 92 -5.97 16.71 -4.52
C VAL A 92 -4.71 16.18 -5.21
N GLU A 93 -3.71 17.04 -5.30
CA GLU A 93 -2.36 16.66 -5.74
C GLU A 93 -1.44 16.66 -4.52
N LEU A 94 -0.58 15.65 -4.45
CA LEU A 94 0.40 15.47 -3.39
C LEU A 94 1.75 15.12 -4.00
N THR A 95 2.82 15.74 -3.50
CA THR A 95 4.18 15.29 -3.79
C THR A 95 4.77 14.64 -2.55
N SER A 96 5.25 13.40 -2.67
CA SER A 96 5.85 12.68 -1.55
C SER A 96 7.00 11.77 -1.98
N ASP A 97 7.82 11.43 -1.00
CA ASP A 97 8.80 10.35 -1.12
C ASP A 97 8.16 9.02 -0.77
N ILE A 98 8.70 7.95 -1.28
CA ILE A 98 8.28 6.59 -0.93
C ILE A 98 9.49 5.76 -0.53
N HIS A 99 9.33 4.92 0.49
CA HIS A 99 10.38 4.11 1.07
C HIS A 99 9.97 2.63 1.08
N CYS A 100 10.74 1.77 0.43
CA CYS A 100 10.44 0.35 0.37
C CYS A 100 11.29 -0.43 1.38
N VAL A 101 10.70 -1.46 1.98
CA VAL A 101 11.39 -2.38 2.88
C VAL A 101 12.61 -3.03 2.22
N THR A 102 12.60 -3.19 0.90
CA THR A 102 13.74 -3.70 0.10
C THR A 102 14.83 -2.67 -0.13
N ALA A 103 14.96 -1.70 0.79
CA ALA A 103 16.05 -0.75 0.93
C ALA A 103 16.21 0.27 -0.20
N TRP A 104 15.15 0.63 -0.91
CA TRP A 104 15.16 1.75 -1.85
C TRP A 104 14.14 2.84 -1.50
N SER A 105 14.48 4.07 -1.84
CA SER A 105 13.60 5.25 -1.74
C SER A 105 13.53 5.96 -3.08
N ARG A 106 12.37 6.44 -3.43
CA ARG A 106 12.16 7.28 -4.60
C ARG A 106 11.55 8.60 -4.18
N TYR A 107 12.14 9.71 -4.66
CA TYR A 107 11.76 11.06 -4.28
C TYR A 107 10.80 11.70 -5.27
N ASP A 108 10.12 12.75 -4.81
CA ASP A 108 9.31 13.66 -5.61
C ASP A 108 8.26 12.97 -6.47
N ASN A 109 7.59 11.95 -5.91
CA ASN A 109 6.47 11.31 -6.58
C ASN A 109 5.26 12.24 -6.55
N LYS A 110 4.77 12.64 -7.72
CA LYS A 110 3.56 13.44 -7.85
C LYS A 110 2.35 12.54 -7.99
N TRP A 111 1.43 12.63 -7.07
CA TRP A 111 0.22 11.84 -7.01
C TRP A 111 -1.02 12.71 -7.23
N GLU A 112 -2.05 12.18 -7.90
CA GLU A 112 -3.38 12.76 -7.93
C GLU A 112 -4.39 11.72 -7.47
N GLY A 113 -5.35 12.13 -6.64
CA GLY A 113 -6.37 11.25 -6.09
C GLY A 113 -7.30 11.93 -5.12
N VAL A 114 -7.94 11.15 -4.25
CA VAL A 114 -8.81 11.63 -3.17
C VAL A 114 -8.05 11.53 -1.84
N SER A 115 -8.05 12.61 -1.05
CA SER A 115 -7.49 12.59 0.31
C SER A 115 -8.24 11.57 1.18
N SER A 116 -7.51 10.87 2.03
CA SER A 116 -8.10 10.01 3.07
C SER A 116 -9.08 10.77 3.95
N ARG A 117 -8.82 12.05 4.23
CA ARG A 117 -9.70 12.93 5.03
C ARG A 117 -11.06 13.13 4.37
N THR A 118 -11.11 13.32 3.05
CA THR A 118 -12.40 13.39 2.31
C THR A 118 -13.20 12.11 2.50
N LEU A 119 -12.53 10.95 2.51
CA LEU A 119 -13.21 9.69 2.75
C LEU A 119 -13.68 9.56 4.21
N LEU A 120 -12.85 9.97 5.19
CA LEU A 120 -13.20 9.97 6.61
C LEU A 120 -14.42 10.83 6.91
N GLU A 121 -14.48 12.04 6.34
CA GLU A 121 -15.65 12.94 6.46
C GLU A 121 -16.92 12.29 5.89
N ARG A 122 -16.78 11.54 4.79
CA ARG A 122 -17.89 10.87 4.13
C ARG A 122 -18.46 9.71 4.94
N VAL A 123 -17.58 8.86 5.50
CA VAL A 123 -18.00 7.62 6.15
C VAL A 123 -18.13 7.73 7.68
N ARG A 124 -17.51 8.74 8.28
CA ARG A 124 -17.54 9.06 9.72
C ARG A 124 -17.21 7.85 10.57
N PRO A 125 -15.91 7.56 10.79
CA PRO A 125 -15.50 6.48 11.67
C PRO A 125 -16.11 6.64 13.05
N LYS A 126 -16.59 5.54 13.64
CA LYS A 126 -17.12 5.50 14.99
C LYS A 126 -15.99 5.63 16.03
N PRO A 127 -16.28 6.04 17.28
CA PRO A 127 -15.26 6.24 18.32
C PRO A 127 -14.40 5.00 18.61
N GLU A 128 -14.95 3.80 18.41
CA GLU A 128 -14.21 2.55 18.60
C GLU A 128 -13.27 2.20 17.45
N ALA A 129 -13.34 2.84 16.29
CA ALA A 129 -12.43 2.59 15.18
C ALA A 129 -11.01 3.05 15.53
N GLN A 130 -10.07 2.12 15.57
CA GLN A 130 -8.65 2.37 15.87
C GLN A 130 -7.74 2.05 14.69
N HIS A 131 -8.18 1.19 13.78
CA HIS A 131 -7.39 0.67 12.67
C HIS A 131 -8.15 0.75 11.34
N VAL A 132 -7.39 0.83 10.27
CA VAL A 132 -7.90 0.73 8.89
C VAL A 132 -7.22 -0.46 8.23
N ILE A 133 -8.02 -1.35 7.66
CA ILE A 133 -7.57 -2.55 6.98
C ILE A 133 -7.86 -2.38 5.50
N PHE A 134 -6.81 -2.48 4.70
CA PHE A 134 -6.90 -2.41 3.24
C PHE A 134 -7.02 -3.82 2.66
N HIS A 135 -8.02 -4.04 1.80
CA HIS A 135 -8.20 -5.26 1.04
C HIS A 135 -8.05 -4.95 -0.45
N SER A 136 -7.21 -5.69 -1.12
CA SER A 136 -6.91 -5.54 -2.54
C SER A 136 -7.62 -6.57 -3.42
N TYR A 137 -7.73 -6.29 -4.72
CA TYR A 137 -8.35 -7.22 -5.67
C TYR A 137 -7.54 -8.51 -5.88
N ASP A 138 -6.22 -8.49 -5.62
CA ASP A 138 -5.33 -9.66 -5.64
C ASP A 138 -5.33 -10.48 -4.35
N THR A 139 -6.25 -10.16 -3.40
CA THR A 139 -6.35 -10.75 -2.05
C THR A 139 -5.26 -10.30 -1.06
N TYR A 140 -4.41 -9.35 -1.42
CA TYR A 140 -3.49 -8.74 -0.47
C TYR A 140 -4.26 -7.97 0.61
N ILE A 141 -3.77 -8.05 1.85
CA ILE A 141 -4.33 -7.32 3.00
C ILE A 141 -3.17 -6.69 3.76
N THR A 142 -3.35 -5.47 4.25
CA THR A 142 -2.47 -4.82 5.23
C THR A 142 -3.28 -3.87 6.10
N ASN A 143 -2.71 -3.50 7.23
CA ASN A 143 -3.34 -2.69 8.27
C ASN A 143 -2.53 -1.41 8.54
N VAL A 144 -3.20 -0.38 9.00
CA VAL A 144 -2.55 0.83 9.53
C VAL A 144 -3.39 1.39 10.70
N PRO A 145 -2.80 2.11 11.66
CA PRO A 145 -3.55 2.89 12.63
C PRO A 145 -4.45 3.92 11.93
N LEU A 146 -5.66 4.12 12.45
CA LEU A 146 -6.57 5.15 11.94
C LEU A 146 -5.94 6.56 11.99
N ALA A 147 -5.14 6.85 13.02
CA ALA A 147 -4.44 8.11 13.17
C ALA A 147 -3.48 8.39 11.99
N ASP A 148 -2.79 7.36 11.49
CA ASP A 148 -1.91 7.49 10.34
C ASP A 148 -2.69 7.61 9.03
N PHE A 149 -3.79 6.87 8.87
CA PHE A 149 -4.67 7.01 7.72
C PHE A 149 -5.32 8.41 7.64
N ALA A 150 -5.53 9.07 8.77
CA ALA A 150 -6.04 10.44 8.87
C ALA A 150 -4.97 11.52 8.61
N GLY A 151 -3.75 11.14 8.27
CA GLY A 151 -2.66 12.05 7.92
C GLY A 151 -3.01 12.97 6.74
N GLU A 152 -2.38 14.16 6.69
CA GLU A 152 -2.61 15.14 5.62
C GLU A 152 -2.04 14.68 4.28
N ASP A 153 -1.04 13.81 4.33
CA ASP A 153 -0.29 13.28 3.20
C ASP A 153 -0.77 11.88 2.74
N VAL A 154 -1.95 11.44 3.20
CA VAL A 154 -2.51 10.15 2.81
C VAL A 154 -3.52 10.31 1.68
N LEU A 155 -3.32 9.55 0.60
CA LEU A 155 -4.06 9.67 -0.63
C LEU A 155 -4.54 8.29 -1.15
N LEU A 156 -5.72 8.28 -1.72
CA LEU A 156 -6.22 7.22 -2.58
C LEU A 156 -5.95 7.65 -4.03
N ALA A 157 -4.82 7.23 -4.57
CA ALA A 157 -4.26 7.74 -5.81
C ALA A 157 -4.64 6.90 -7.04
N TRP A 158 -4.97 7.58 -8.15
CA TRP A 158 -5.18 6.99 -9.47
C TRP A 158 -4.19 7.48 -10.53
N SER A 159 -3.43 8.56 -10.23
CA SER A 159 -2.42 9.11 -11.14
C SER A 159 -1.07 9.25 -10.43
N TRP A 160 0.00 9.07 -11.19
CA TRP A 160 1.39 9.25 -10.78
C TRP A 160 2.16 9.97 -11.88
N ASN A 161 2.82 11.09 -11.52
CA ASN A 161 3.57 11.95 -12.43
C ASN A 161 2.75 12.41 -13.66
N GLY A 162 1.44 12.65 -13.48
CA GLY A 162 0.53 13.11 -14.53
C GLY A 162 -0.09 12.02 -15.39
N GLU A 163 0.32 10.75 -15.20
CA GLU A 163 -0.21 9.62 -15.95
C GLU A 163 -1.05 8.69 -15.06
N PRO A 164 -2.04 7.98 -15.59
CA PRO A 164 -2.76 6.95 -14.84
C PRO A 164 -1.78 5.92 -14.26
N ILE A 165 -1.99 5.52 -13.01
CA ILE A 165 -1.15 4.49 -12.38
C ILE A 165 -1.25 3.19 -13.17
N SER A 166 -0.11 2.66 -13.63
CA SER A 166 -0.07 1.41 -14.38
C SER A 166 -0.60 0.24 -13.54
N ARG A 167 -1.07 -0.81 -14.22
CA ARG A 167 -1.58 -2.01 -13.56
C ARG A 167 -0.55 -2.60 -12.59
N GLU A 168 0.71 -2.72 -12.99
CA GLU A 168 1.79 -3.26 -12.17
C GLU A 168 2.09 -2.44 -10.89
N HIS A 169 1.80 -1.13 -10.92
CA HIS A 169 1.97 -0.21 -9.79
C HIS A 169 0.70 -0.03 -8.95
N GLY A 170 -0.38 -0.74 -9.27
CA GLY A 170 -1.59 -0.80 -8.44
C GLY A 170 -2.80 -0.05 -8.99
N GLY A 171 -2.76 0.36 -10.26
CA GLY A 171 -3.94 0.95 -10.90
C GLY A 171 -5.13 -0.04 -11.00
N PRO A 172 -6.37 0.49 -11.04
CA PRO A 172 -6.70 1.89 -11.19
C PRO A 172 -6.62 2.73 -9.91
N LEU A 173 -6.58 2.14 -8.71
CA LEU A 173 -6.52 2.84 -7.43
C LEU A 173 -5.59 2.15 -6.45
N ARG A 174 -4.74 2.94 -5.79
CA ARG A 174 -3.91 2.48 -4.69
C ARG A 174 -3.94 3.46 -3.51
N VAL A 175 -3.53 2.98 -2.34
CA VAL A 175 -3.20 3.84 -1.21
C VAL A 175 -1.78 4.39 -1.39
N VAL A 176 -1.57 5.65 -1.01
CA VAL A 176 -0.28 6.28 -0.81
C VAL A 176 -0.26 6.81 0.61
N LEU A 177 0.61 6.24 1.45
CA LEU A 177 0.83 6.60 2.84
C LEU A 177 2.33 6.72 3.06
N PRO A 178 2.92 7.92 2.82
CA PRO A 178 4.36 8.13 2.75
C PRO A 178 5.11 7.90 4.07
N LYS A 179 4.42 8.09 5.20
CA LYS A 179 4.97 7.94 6.55
C LYS A 179 5.51 6.54 6.83
N LEU A 180 4.93 5.50 6.22
CA LEU A 180 5.26 4.10 6.48
C LEU A 180 5.94 3.46 5.26
N TYR A 181 6.65 2.36 5.49
CA TYR A 181 7.16 1.56 4.39
C TYR A 181 6.07 1.20 3.38
N PHE A 182 6.41 1.18 2.10
CA PHE A 182 5.47 1.19 0.98
C PHE A 182 4.63 -0.09 0.82
N TRP A 183 4.89 -1.16 1.57
CA TRP A 183 3.98 -2.30 1.64
C TRP A 183 2.67 -1.94 2.35
N LYS A 184 2.66 -0.91 3.23
CA LYS A 184 1.46 -0.37 3.86
C LYS A 184 0.59 0.44 2.88
N SER A 185 1.16 0.88 1.77
CA SER A 185 0.48 1.56 0.67
C SER A 185 -0.09 0.54 -0.34
N ALA A 186 -1.17 -0.14 0.04
CA ALA A 186 -1.74 -1.24 -0.71
C ALA A 186 -2.15 -0.87 -2.13
N LYS A 187 -1.91 -1.77 -3.09
CA LYS A 187 -2.27 -1.69 -4.52
C LYS A 187 -3.66 -2.25 -4.78
N TRP A 188 -4.27 -1.89 -5.89
CA TRP A 188 -5.52 -2.48 -6.37
C TRP A 188 -6.63 -2.50 -5.33
N ILE A 189 -6.86 -1.38 -4.66
CA ILE A 189 -7.79 -1.29 -3.53
C ILE A 189 -9.21 -1.63 -3.94
N LYS A 190 -9.80 -2.58 -3.19
CA LYS A 190 -11.17 -3.06 -3.33
C LYS A 190 -12.05 -2.67 -2.14
N ARG A 191 -11.50 -2.72 -0.91
CA ARG A 191 -12.24 -2.42 0.30
C ARG A 191 -11.33 -1.75 1.32
N ILE A 192 -11.88 -0.79 2.04
CA ILE A 192 -11.29 -0.14 3.21
C ILE A 192 -12.21 -0.44 4.38
N GLU A 193 -11.70 -1.23 5.34
CA GLU A 193 -12.45 -1.65 6.52
C GLU A 193 -11.94 -0.88 7.74
N PHE A 194 -12.83 -0.20 8.46
CA PHE A 194 -12.54 0.42 9.74
C PHE A 194 -12.79 -0.59 10.86
N SER A 195 -11.84 -0.76 11.78
CA SER A 195 -11.87 -1.78 12.81
C SER A 195 -11.48 -1.25 14.18
N ALA A 196 -12.13 -1.74 15.23
CA ALA A 196 -11.71 -1.53 16.61
C ALA A 196 -10.45 -2.34 16.94
N LEU A 197 -10.26 -3.48 16.31
CA LEU A 197 -9.14 -4.39 16.55
C LEU A 197 -8.15 -4.30 15.38
N ASP A 198 -6.87 -4.41 15.69
CA ASP A 198 -5.85 -4.59 14.69
C ASP A 198 -5.98 -5.96 14.00
N LYS A 199 -5.72 -5.97 12.70
CA LYS A 199 -5.74 -7.18 11.87
C LYS A 199 -4.48 -7.23 11.01
N PRO A 200 -3.38 -7.80 11.54
CA PRO A 200 -2.15 -7.97 10.78
C PRO A 200 -2.40 -8.58 9.40
N GLY A 201 -1.81 -7.99 8.38
CA GLY A 201 -2.04 -8.36 7.00
C GLY A 201 -1.04 -9.40 6.48
N PHE A 202 -0.86 -9.40 5.13
CA PHE A 202 -0.11 -10.45 4.45
C PHE A 202 1.36 -10.53 4.88
N TRP A 203 2.06 -9.39 4.97
CA TRP A 203 3.47 -9.37 5.34
C TRP A 203 3.67 -9.41 6.85
N GLU A 204 2.80 -8.76 7.60
CA GLU A 204 2.82 -8.70 9.05
C GLU A 204 2.75 -10.11 9.66
N VAL A 205 1.83 -10.98 9.20
CA VAL A 205 1.77 -12.38 9.67
C VAL A 205 2.93 -13.25 9.18
N ARG A 206 3.83 -12.70 8.38
CA ARG A 206 5.06 -13.34 7.89
C ARG A 206 6.33 -12.73 8.47
N GLY A 207 6.19 -11.99 9.58
CA GLY A 207 7.31 -11.45 10.33
C GLY A 207 7.77 -10.06 9.91
N TYR A 208 7.01 -9.35 9.06
CA TYR A 208 7.26 -7.92 8.87
C TYR A 208 6.69 -7.14 10.04
N HIS A 209 7.37 -6.05 10.38
CA HIS A 209 6.96 -5.20 11.49
C HIS A 209 5.51 -4.69 11.32
N ASN A 210 4.70 -4.80 12.36
CA ASN A 210 3.27 -4.47 12.27
C ASN A 210 3.01 -3.00 11.93
N TYR A 211 3.89 -2.07 12.34
CA TYR A 211 3.78 -0.64 12.02
C TYR A 211 4.54 -0.24 10.76
N GLY A 212 5.86 -0.49 10.72
CA GLY A 212 6.68 -0.31 9.52
C GLY A 212 7.15 1.12 9.27
N ASP A 213 7.67 1.81 10.30
CA ASP A 213 8.30 3.13 10.17
C ASP A 213 9.70 2.99 9.52
N PRO A 214 9.95 3.62 8.35
CA PRO A 214 11.24 3.56 7.68
C PRO A 214 12.36 4.30 8.44
N TRP A 215 12.03 5.32 9.22
CA TRP A 215 13.01 6.11 9.99
C TRP A 215 13.52 5.38 11.23
N LEU A 216 12.71 4.43 11.75
CA LEU A 216 13.07 3.53 12.85
C LEU A 216 13.55 2.17 12.33
N GLU A 217 13.74 2.03 11.01
CA GLU A 217 14.08 0.74 10.35
C GLU A 217 13.18 -0.43 10.74
N GLN A 218 11.91 -0.19 11.00
CA GLN A 218 10.92 -1.21 11.37
C GLN A 218 10.57 -2.10 10.19
N ARG A 219 11.52 -2.96 9.78
CA ARG A 219 11.36 -3.88 8.65
C ARG A 219 10.73 -5.20 9.09
N TYR A 220 11.19 -5.73 10.21
CA TYR A 220 10.77 -7.02 10.78
C TYR A 220 10.44 -6.87 12.25
N ASP A 221 9.62 -7.78 12.77
CA ASP A 221 9.42 -7.91 14.22
C ASP A 221 10.72 -8.44 14.86
N GLU A 222 11.07 -7.94 16.06
CA GLU A 222 12.29 -8.29 16.77
C GLU A 222 12.28 -9.72 17.34
N GLU A 223 11.15 -10.44 17.25
CA GLU A 223 10.94 -11.77 17.83
C GLU A 223 11.19 -12.94 16.87
N MET A 224 11.89 -12.74 15.73
CA MET A 224 12.25 -13.85 14.84
C MET A 224 13.72 -14.21 14.93
#